data_4ca2f486c499c1fc7700562c553b676b
#
_entry.id   4ca2f486c499c1fc7700562c553b676b
#
_cell.length_a   1.000
_cell.length_b   1.000
_cell.length_c   1.000
_cell.angle_alpha   90.00
_cell.angle_beta   90.00
_cell.angle_gamma   90.00
#
_symmetry.space_group_name_H-M   'P 1'
#
loop_
_entity.id
_entity.type
_entity.pdbx_description
1 polymer ?
#
loop_
_entity_poly.entity_id
_entity_poly.type
_entity_poly.pdbx_seq_one_letter_code
_entity_poly.pdbx_strand_id
1 'polypeptide(L)'
;MRALTVDDEQIMLNALTSAVKESPDISSVAQFTSCTASLEWAKANPIDIAFLDISMRGMGGLALAERLLEIQPNCKIVFCTGFSEYAVEAFKIHVSGYLLKPITAKAVQAEIDHIKQEKAKEKTTYKLLTVKCFGNFEVYAQGEFLNFKRLKSKELLAILVDRRGAGMTAKQICSIMWSAVDDDSKHMTYMRQLFFDLRNALRYADAEEVLQQNGYNYFLNTELIDCDYFSYLQTGEPRFHGEYMMQYSWAESTCAGLMQNNN
;
A
#
# COMPACT_ATOMS: atom_id res chain seq x y z
N MET A 1 -3.31 11.01 -13.52
CA MET A 1 -4.49 11.18 -12.64
C MET A 1 -5.57 11.92 -13.41
N ARG A 2 -6.86 11.57 -13.15
CA ARG A 2 -8.03 12.29 -13.71
C ARG A 2 -8.44 13.33 -12.68
N ALA A 3 -8.43 14.61 -13.07
CA ALA A 3 -8.72 15.72 -12.19
C ALA A 3 -10.14 16.27 -12.43
N LEU A 4 -10.75 16.78 -11.36
CA LEU A 4 -11.94 17.60 -11.36
C LEU A 4 -11.57 18.99 -10.84
N THR A 5 -12.03 20.07 -11.48
CA THR A 5 -11.91 21.42 -10.99
C THR A 5 -13.29 22.06 -10.87
N VAL A 6 -13.58 22.69 -9.69
CA VAL A 6 -14.87 23.35 -9.45
C VAL A 6 -14.66 24.70 -8.80
N ASP A 7 -15.22 25.74 -9.43
CA ASP A 7 -15.21 27.14 -8.96
C ASP A 7 -16.38 27.87 -9.62
N ASP A 8 -17.24 28.55 -8.88
CA ASP A 8 -18.43 29.20 -9.42
C ASP A 8 -18.11 30.49 -10.22
N GLU A 9 -16.85 30.97 -10.14
CA GLU A 9 -16.35 32.05 -10.95
C GLU A 9 -15.60 31.52 -12.19
N GLN A 10 -16.16 31.71 -13.40
CA GLN A 10 -15.61 31.18 -14.65
C GLN A 10 -14.15 31.56 -14.89
N ILE A 11 -13.74 32.79 -14.49
CA ILE A 11 -12.36 33.28 -14.67
C ILE A 11 -11.42 32.50 -13.76
N MET A 12 -11.81 32.28 -12.52
CA MET A 12 -11.01 31.52 -11.54
C MET A 12 -10.96 30.06 -11.92
N LEU A 13 -12.08 29.48 -12.36
CA LEU A 13 -12.12 28.11 -12.87
C LEU A 13 -11.16 27.89 -14.05
N ASN A 14 -11.13 28.83 -15.00
CA ASN A 14 -10.22 28.74 -16.15
C ASN A 14 -8.74 28.80 -15.71
N ALA A 15 -8.41 29.73 -14.79
CA ALA A 15 -7.05 29.86 -14.27
C ALA A 15 -6.61 28.59 -13.50
N LEU A 16 -7.48 28.08 -12.61
CA LEU A 16 -7.26 26.83 -11.88
C LEU A 16 -7.07 25.66 -12.84
N THR A 17 -7.99 25.50 -13.80
CA THR A 17 -7.93 24.41 -14.78
C THR A 17 -6.66 24.46 -15.62
N SER A 18 -6.21 25.66 -16.02
CA SER A 18 -4.95 25.84 -16.75
C SER A 18 -3.76 25.39 -15.90
N ALA A 19 -3.67 25.84 -14.65
CA ALA A 19 -2.61 25.45 -13.74
C ALA A 19 -2.56 23.94 -13.49
N VAL A 20 -3.75 23.28 -13.36
CA VAL A 20 -3.86 21.83 -13.17
C VAL A 20 -3.44 21.06 -14.42
N LYS A 21 -3.77 21.54 -15.63
CA LYS A 21 -3.39 20.92 -16.91
C LYS A 21 -1.89 20.96 -17.19
N GLU A 22 -1.14 21.90 -16.59
CA GLU A 22 0.31 21.98 -16.76
C GLU A 22 1.05 20.85 -16.02
N SER A 23 0.40 20.18 -15.07
CA SER A 23 1.01 19.05 -14.36
C SER A 23 1.14 17.82 -15.26
N PRO A 24 2.36 17.23 -15.40
CA PRO A 24 2.57 16.00 -16.17
C PRO A 24 1.85 14.79 -15.58
N ASP A 25 1.40 14.85 -14.34
CA ASP A 25 0.72 13.80 -13.63
C ASP A 25 -0.79 13.74 -13.90
N ILE A 26 -1.33 14.78 -14.53
CA ILE A 26 -2.74 14.89 -14.86
C ILE A 26 -2.99 14.44 -16.30
N SER A 27 -3.77 13.38 -16.46
CA SER A 27 -4.11 12.84 -17.78
C SER A 27 -5.35 13.46 -18.40
N SER A 28 -6.29 13.95 -17.56
CA SER A 28 -7.51 14.64 -18.01
C SER A 28 -8.06 15.52 -16.91
N VAL A 29 -8.76 16.60 -17.31
CA VAL A 29 -9.41 17.53 -16.39
C VAL A 29 -10.83 17.78 -16.83
N ALA A 30 -11.80 17.53 -15.94
CA ALA A 30 -13.18 17.98 -16.05
C ALA A 30 -13.37 19.25 -15.23
N GLN A 31 -14.10 20.23 -15.76
CA GLN A 31 -14.29 21.52 -15.08
C GLN A 31 -15.76 21.89 -15.00
N PHE A 32 -16.19 22.45 -13.84
CA PHE A 32 -17.57 22.83 -13.60
C PHE A 32 -17.68 24.12 -12.81
N THR A 33 -18.63 24.98 -13.18
CA THR A 33 -19.06 26.15 -12.40
C THR A 33 -20.20 25.81 -11.44
N SER A 34 -20.73 24.61 -11.48
CA SER A 34 -21.88 24.15 -10.67
C SER A 34 -21.52 22.91 -9.88
N CYS A 35 -21.64 22.98 -8.55
CA CYS A 35 -21.47 21.84 -7.65
C CYS A 35 -22.42 20.67 -8.00
N THR A 36 -23.68 20.97 -8.31
CA THR A 36 -24.66 19.92 -8.65
C THR A 36 -24.27 19.21 -9.94
N ALA A 37 -23.87 19.96 -10.98
CA ALA A 37 -23.43 19.37 -12.24
C ALA A 37 -22.16 18.52 -12.07
N SER A 38 -21.22 18.94 -11.23
CA SER A 38 -20.00 18.17 -10.93
C SER A 38 -20.30 16.86 -10.20
N LEU A 39 -21.23 16.85 -9.24
CA LEU A 39 -21.66 15.63 -8.54
C LEU A 39 -22.38 14.65 -9.48
N GLU A 40 -23.28 15.13 -10.34
CA GLU A 40 -23.95 14.26 -11.32
C GLU A 40 -22.94 13.63 -12.28
N TRP A 41 -21.96 14.40 -12.74
CA TRP A 41 -20.91 13.89 -13.59
C TRP A 41 -20.03 12.87 -12.88
N ALA A 42 -19.69 13.09 -11.59
CA ALA A 42 -18.87 12.22 -10.76
C ALA A 42 -19.47 10.82 -10.57
N LYS A 43 -20.81 10.67 -10.63
CA LYS A 43 -21.45 9.36 -10.50
C LYS A 43 -21.07 8.36 -11.61
N ALA A 44 -20.77 8.87 -12.80
CA ALA A 44 -20.44 8.05 -13.97
C ALA A 44 -18.97 8.11 -14.37
N ASN A 45 -18.18 9.01 -13.78
CA ASN A 45 -16.80 9.28 -14.19
C ASN A 45 -15.87 9.18 -12.97
N PRO A 46 -14.90 8.28 -12.98
CA PRO A 46 -13.96 8.15 -11.87
C PRO A 46 -13.00 9.34 -11.81
N ILE A 47 -12.76 9.84 -10.59
CA ILE A 47 -11.93 10.99 -10.28
C ILE A 47 -10.82 10.55 -9.31
N ASP A 48 -9.57 10.89 -9.62
CA ASP A 48 -8.43 10.60 -8.76
C ASP A 48 -8.13 11.77 -7.80
N ILE A 49 -8.36 13.01 -8.27
CA ILE A 49 -8.12 14.25 -7.50
C ILE A 49 -9.14 15.34 -7.87
N ALA A 50 -9.64 16.07 -6.90
CA ALA A 50 -10.56 17.19 -7.09
C ALA A 50 -9.98 18.47 -6.47
N PHE A 51 -9.95 19.55 -7.25
CA PHE A 51 -9.57 20.89 -6.84
C PHE A 51 -10.84 21.73 -6.73
N LEU A 52 -11.21 22.15 -5.53
CA LEU A 52 -12.50 22.74 -5.22
C LEU A 52 -12.32 24.14 -4.59
N ASP A 53 -13.02 25.15 -5.10
CA ASP A 53 -13.13 26.39 -4.33
C ASP A 53 -14.04 26.17 -3.11
N ILE A 54 -13.73 26.84 -1.99
CA ILE A 54 -14.51 26.73 -0.75
C ILE A 54 -15.74 27.66 -0.82
N SER A 55 -15.53 28.90 -1.31
CA SER A 55 -16.50 29.98 -1.21
C SER A 55 -17.39 30.05 -2.46
N MET A 56 -18.18 29.03 -2.70
CA MET A 56 -19.12 28.98 -3.82
C MET A 56 -20.54 29.27 -3.39
N ARG A 57 -21.36 29.87 -4.29
CA ARG A 57 -22.76 30.20 -4.04
C ARG A 57 -23.62 28.93 -3.92
N GLY A 58 -24.50 28.91 -2.93
CA GLY A 58 -25.44 27.81 -2.69
C GLY A 58 -24.76 26.68 -1.93
N MET A 59 -24.30 25.63 -2.62
CA MET A 59 -23.51 24.55 -2.02
C MET A 59 -22.05 25.00 -1.94
N GLY A 60 -21.54 25.21 -0.73
CA GLY A 60 -20.13 25.51 -0.53
C GLY A 60 -19.19 24.33 -0.85
N GLY A 61 -17.90 24.62 -1.03
CA GLY A 61 -16.90 23.59 -1.37
C GLY A 61 -16.74 22.50 -0.33
N LEU A 62 -16.92 22.80 0.96
CA LEU A 62 -16.90 21.80 2.03
C LEU A 62 -18.01 20.75 1.85
N ALA A 63 -19.26 21.20 1.65
CA ALA A 63 -20.38 20.28 1.41
C ALA A 63 -20.25 19.51 0.08
N LEU A 64 -19.62 20.13 -0.92
CA LEU A 64 -19.30 19.43 -2.18
C LEU A 64 -18.29 18.32 -1.94
N ALA A 65 -17.22 18.59 -1.16
CA ALA A 65 -16.19 17.62 -0.85
C ALA A 65 -16.74 16.40 -0.11
N GLU A 66 -17.57 16.60 0.92
CA GLU A 66 -18.24 15.53 1.66
C GLU A 66 -19.04 14.62 0.72
N ARG A 67 -19.92 15.21 -0.11
CA ARG A 67 -20.73 14.45 -1.08
C ARG A 67 -19.92 13.76 -2.16
N LEU A 68 -18.81 14.37 -2.58
CA LEU A 68 -17.92 13.77 -3.55
C LEU A 68 -17.23 12.54 -2.96
N LEU A 69 -16.81 12.59 -1.69
CA LEU A 69 -16.22 11.46 -0.97
C LEU A 69 -17.22 10.34 -0.69
N GLU A 70 -18.51 10.64 -0.51
CA GLU A 70 -19.57 9.61 -0.44
C GLU A 70 -19.70 8.83 -1.76
N ILE A 71 -19.56 9.52 -2.91
CA ILE A 71 -19.64 8.91 -4.25
C ILE A 71 -18.32 8.20 -4.61
N GLN A 72 -17.18 8.81 -4.26
CA GLN A 72 -15.84 8.35 -4.60
C GLN A 72 -14.89 8.45 -3.39
N PRO A 73 -14.91 7.49 -2.47
CA PRO A 73 -14.15 7.54 -1.21
C PRO A 73 -12.63 7.67 -1.36
N ASN A 74 -12.08 7.26 -2.51
CA ASN A 74 -10.64 7.33 -2.79
C ASN A 74 -10.20 8.61 -3.51
N CYS A 75 -11.14 9.53 -3.82
CA CYS A 75 -10.83 10.80 -4.44
C CYS A 75 -10.04 11.68 -3.46
N LYS A 76 -8.91 12.23 -3.90
CA LYS A 76 -8.14 13.19 -3.12
C LYS A 76 -8.73 14.59 -3.30
N ILE A 77 -8.99 15.29 -2.20
CA ILE A 77 -9.58 16.63 -2.22
C ILE A 77 -8.51 17.67 -1.92
N VAL A 78 -8.39 18.68 -2.77
CA VAL A 78 -7.54 19.85 -2.60
C VAL A 78 -8.42 21.11 -2.66
N PHE A 79 -8.45 21.88 -1.59
CA PHE A 79 -9.15 23.15 -1.62
C PHE A 79 -8.30 24.26 -2.22
N CYS A 80 -8.97 25.11 -2.98
CA CYS A 80 -8.38 26.22 -3.74
C CYS A 80 -9.12 27.51 -3.43
N THR A 81 -8.68 28.31 -2.46
CA THR A 81 -9.44 29.48 -1.98
C THR A 81 -8.56 30.70 -1.71
N GLY A 82 -9.16 31.88 -1.68
CA GLY A 82 -8.51 33.13 -1.26
C GLY A 82 -8.43 33.33 0.25
N PHE A 83 -9.04 32.45 1.06
CA PHE A 83 -9.18 32.62 2.50
C PHE A 83 -8.40 31.58 3.27
N SER A 84 -7.52 32.01 4.19
CA SER A 84 -6.72 31.10 5.03
C SER A 84 -7.47 30.53 6.24
N GLU A 85 -8.56 31.16 6.62
CA GLU A 85 -9.33 30.84 7.84
C GLU A 85 -10.09 29.51 7.75
N TYR A 86 -10.43 29.04 6.55
CA TYR A 86 -11.10 27.75 6.35
C TYR A 86 -10.16 26.53 6.42
N ALA A 87 -8.85 26.74 6.57
CA ALA A 87 -7.89 25.64 6.69
C ALA A 87 -8.22 24.71 7.87
N VAL A 88 -8.67 25.26 9.01
CA VAL A 88 -9.02 24.47 10.21
C VAL A 88 -10.27 23.60 9.97
N GLU A 89 -11.26 24.07 9.21
CA GLU A 89 -12.46 23.31 8.87
C GLU A 89 -12.16 22.24 7.82
N ALA A 90 -11.31 22.55 6.86
CA ALA A 90 -10.82 21.62 5.86
C ALA A 90 -10.10 20.40 6.49
N PHE A 91 -9.32 20.62 7.54
CA PHE A 91 -8.67 19.53 8.29
C PHE A 91 -9.66 18.56 8.96
N LYS A 92 -10.85 19.00 9.36
CA LYS A 92 -11.85 18.12 9.99
C LYS A 92 -12.42 17.05 9.06
N ILE A 93 -12.46 17.33 7.76
CA ILE A 93 -12.96 16.39 6.74
C ILE A 93 -11.82 15.64 6.03
N HIS A 94 -10.61 15.63 6.61
CA HIS A 94 -9.45 14.86 6.14
C HIS A 94 -9.12 15.11 4.67
N VAL A 95 -9.14 16.39 4.23
CA VAL A 95 -8.74 16.76 2.86
C VAL A 95 -7.25 16.53 2.65
N SER A 96 -6.89 16.25 1.41
CA SER A 96 -5.53 15.88 1.03
C SER A 96 -4.64 17.10 0.78
N GLY A 97 -5.22 18.31 0.66
CA GLY A 97 -4.43 19.50 0.40
C GLY A 97 -5.21 20.82 0.44
N TYR A 98 -4.44 21.93 0.45
CA TYR A 98 -4.98 23.29 0.53
C TYR A 98 -4.09 24.27 -0.23
N LEU A 99 -4.64 24.95 -1.22
CA LEU A 99 -3.95 25.95 -2.02
C LEU A 99 -4.58 27.33 -1.87
N LEU A 100 -3.75 28.33 -1.62
CA LEU A 100 -4.19 29.74 -1.59
C LEU A 100 -4.13 30.35 -2.99
N LYS A 101 -5.19 31.07 -3.38
CA LYS A 101 -5.21 31.88 -4.60
C LYS A 101 -4.22 33.06 -4.45
N PRO A 102 -3.41 33.41 -5.49
CA PRO A 102 -3.47 32.92 -6.88
C PRO A 102 -2.77 31.57 -7.03
N ILE A 103 -3.45 30.61 -7.70
CA ILE A 103 -2.95 29.26 -7.88
C ILE A 103 -2.01 29.20 -9.06
N THR A 104 -0.82 28.65 -8.85
CA THR A 104 0.19 28.47 -9.87
C THR A 104 0.39 26.98 -10.19
N ALA A 105 0.82 26.67 -11.41
CA ALA A 105 1.16 25.29 -11.79
C ALA A 105 2.21 24.65 -10.85
N LYS A 106 3.16 25.45 -10.36
CA LYS A 106 4.17 25.00 -9.39
C LYS A 106 3.54 24.59 -8.07
N ALA A 107 2.55 25.34 -7.56
CA ALA A 107 1.85 25.02 -6.31
C ALA A 107 1.00 23.77 -6.48
N VAL A 108 0.31 23.63 -7.61
CA VAL A 108 -0.45 22.42 -7.97
C VAL A 108 0.44 21.19 -8.01
N GLN A 109 1.60 21.29 -8.68
CA GLN A 109 2.55 20.17 -8.77
C GLN A 109 3.10 19.78 -7.41
N ALA A 110 3.46 20.75 -6.56
CA ALA A 110 3.96 20.49 -5.22
C ALA A 110 2.93 19.74 -4.36
N GLU A 111 1.64 20.09 -4.49
CA GLU A 111 0.56 19.44 -3.77
C GLU A 111 0.31 18.00 -4.28
N ILE A 112 0.35 17.80 -5.59
CA ILE A 112 0.27 16.46 -6.20
C ILE A 112 1.44 15.58 -5.73
N ASP A 113 2.65 16.11 -5.67
CA ASP A 113 3.83 15.39 -5.20
C ASP A 113 3.71 15.03 -3.71
N HIS A 114 3.19 15.94 -2.88
CA HIS A 114 2.90 15.71 -1.47
C HIS A 114 1.88 14.56 -1.28
N ILE A 115 0.76 14.61 -2.00
CA ILE A 115 -0.28 13.56 -1.98
C ILE A 115 0.28 12.19 -2.42
N LYS A 116 1.17 12.17 -3.43
CA LYS A 116 1.84 10.95 -3.87
C LYS A 116 2.79 10.40 -2.82
N GLN A 117 3.54 11.29 -2.14
CA GLN A 117 4.45 10.90 -1.06
C GLN A 117 3.68 10.39 0.16
N GLU A 118 2.56 10.99 0.53
CA GLU A 118 1.68 10.48 1.58
C GLU A 118 1.14 9.10 1.23
N LYS A 119 0.64 8.91 0.00
CA LYS A 119 0.18 7.61 -0.49
C LYS A 119 1.30 6.57 -0.53
N ALA A 120 2.53 6.97 -0.82
CA ALA A 120 3.70 6.10 -0.72
C ALA A 120 4.04 5.79 0.74
N LYS A 121 3.97 6.76 1.66
CA LYS A 121 4.16 6.57 3.10
C LYS A 121 3.05 5.71 3.72
N GLU A 122 1.79 5.93 3.35
CA GLU A 122 0.67 5.07 3.78
C GLU A 122 0.87 3.62 3.29
N LYS A 123 1.32 3.39 2.06
CA LYS A 123 1.71 2.07 1.57
C LYS A 123 2.88 1.49 2.36
N THR A 124 3.86 2.30 2.76
CA THR A 124 5.03 1.88 3.54
C THR A 124 4.69 1.66 5.02
N THR A 125 3.62 2.26 5.53
CA THR A 125 3.20 2.14 6.94
C THR A 125 2.15 1.04 7.14
N TYR A 126 1.44 0.62 6.08
CA TYR A 126 0.41 -0.41 6.19
C TYR A 126 1.01 -1.80 6.01
N LYS A 127 1.35 -2.43 7.12
CA LYS A 127 1.81 -3.81 7.15
C LYS A 127 0.61 -4.76 7.15
N LEU A 128 0.56 -5.65 6.16
CA LEU A 128 -0.50 -6.64 6.02
C LEU A 128 -0.27 -7.85 6.91
N LEU A 129 1.01 -8.18 7.14
CA LEU A 129 1.39 -9.29 8.01
C LEU A 129 2.37 -8.80 9.08
N THR A 130 2.22 -9.34 10.29
CA THR A 130 3.24 -9.34 11.32
C THR A 130 3.84 -10.73 11.41
N VAL A 131 5.16 -10.85 11.27
CA VAL A 131 5.89 -12.12 11.24
C VAL A 131 6.92 -12.13 12.36
N LYS A 132 6.88 -13.17 13.17
CA LYS A 132 7.90 -13.45 14.19
C LYS A 132 8.79 -14.59 13.71
N CYS A 133 10.08 -14.33 13.66
CA CYS A 133 11.12 -15.28 13.29
C CYS A 133 11.99 -15.67 14.49
N PHE A 134 12.11 -14.79 15.48
CA PHE A 134 12.88 -15.07 16.69
C PHE A 134 12.06 -15.95 17.64
N GLY A 135 12.64 -17.10 18.01
CA GLY A 135 11.93 -18.21 18.60
C GLY A 135 11.24 -19.09 17.54
N ASN A 136 9.96 -19.32 17.70
CA ASN A 136 9.14 -20.04 16.71
C ASN A 136 8.64 -19.09 15.61
N PHE A 137 8.55 -19.61 14.39
CA PHE A 137 7.96 -18.87 13.27
C PHE A 137 6.45 -18.73 13.47
N GLU A 138 5.98 -17.48 13.60
CA GLU A 138 4.58 -17.15 13.76
C GLU A 138 4.18 -16.05 12.78
N VAL A 139 2.94 -16.10 12.30
CA VAL A 139 2.40 -15.14 11.34
C VAL A 139 1.04 -14.66 11.79
N TYR A 140 0.87 -13.35 11.78
CA TYR A 140 -0.38 -12.69 12.15
C TYR A 140 -0.82 -11.79 11.00
N ALA A 141 -2.13 -11.68 10.80
CA ALA A 141 -2.77 -10.70 9.96
C ALA A 141 -3.84 -10.00 10.80
N GLN A 142 -3.87 -8.66 10.77
CA GLN A 142 -4.81 -7.84 11.56
C GLN A 142 -4.84 -8.21 13.08
N GLY A 143 -3.69 -8.66 13.63
CA GLY A 143 -3.55 -9.06 15.03
C GLY A 143 -3.96 -10.50 15.35
N GLU A 144 -4.56 -11.23 14.42
CA GLU A 144 -4.98 -12.63 14.57
C GLU A 144 -3.99 -13.58 13.90
N PHE A 145 -3.87 -14.81 14.43
CA PHE A 145 -3.03 -15.84 13.80
C PHE A 145 -3.49 -16.14 12.39
N LEU A 146 -2.56 -16.12 11.43
CA LEU A 146 -2.84 -16.56 10.07
C LEU A 146 -3.04 -18.10 10.04
N ASN A 147 -4.23 -18.51 9.61
CA ASN A 147 -4.60 -19.91 9.55
C ASN A 147 -4.09 -20.59 8.28
N PHE A 148 -3.30 -21.64 8.44
CA PHE A 148 -2.79 -22.46 7.34
C PHE A 148 -3.51 -23.80 7.30
N LYS A 149 -4.05 -24.17 6.15
CA LYS A 149 -4.68 -25.51 5.96
C LYS A 149 -3.68 -26.65 6.17
N ARG A 150 -2.40 -26.43 5.82
CA ARG A 150 -1.30 -27.36 6.01
C ARG A 150 -0.11 -26.68 6.67
N LEU A 151 0.53 -27.34 7.63
CA LEU A 151 1.76 -26.81 8.26
C LEU A 151 2.90 -26.60 7.26
N LYS A 152 2.96 -27.42 6.21
CA LYS A 152 3.93 -27.25 5.10
C LYS A 152 3.70 -25.97 4.30
N SER A 153 2.49 -25.41 4.25
CA SER A 153 2.25 -24.09 3.64
C SER A 153 2.77 -22.95 4.52
N LYS A 154 2.75 -23.12 5.86
CA LYS A 154 3.41 -22.20 6.80
C LYS A 154 4.93 -22.25 6.64
N GLU A 155 5.51 -23.44 6.52
CA GLU A 155 6.95 -23.64 6.27
C GLU A 155 7.38 -23.04 4.94
N LEU A 156 6.57 -23.16 3.87
CA LEU A 156 6.80 -22.49 2.59
C LEU A 156 6.93 -20.97 2.75
N LEU A 157 6.03 -20.34 3.53
CA LEU A 157 6.12 -18.92 3.82
C LEU A 157 7.38 -18.58 4.63
N ALA A 158 7.75 -19.41 5.62
CA ALA A 158 8.95 -19.22 6.42
C ALA A 158 10.23 -19.21 5.56
N ILE A 159 10.35 -20.13 4.59
CA ILE A 159 11.47 -20.15 3.64
C ILE A 159 11.54 -18.86 2.83
N LEU A 160 10.40 -18.35 2.34
CA LEU A 160 10.35 -17.11 1.57
C LEU A 160 10.68 -15.89 2.44
N VAL A 161 10.30 -15.89 3.72
CA VAL A 161 10.69 -14.84 4.70
C VAL A 161 12.19 -14.87 4.93
N ASP A 162 12.79 -16.05 5.15
CA ASP A 162 14.24 -16.20 5.33
C ASP A 162 15.02 -15.61 4.15
N ARG A 163 14.48 -15.64 2.94
CA ARG A 163 15.06 -15.05 1.73
C ARG A 163 14.92 -13.54 1.59
N ARG A 164 14.20 -12.88 2.47
CA ARG A 164 14.14 -11.40 2.56
C ARG A 164 13.74 -10.73 1.25
N GLY A 165 12.75 -11.29 0.55
CA GLY A 165 12.29 -10.78 -0.75
C GLY A 165 13.10 -11.27 -1.96
N ALA A 166 14.20 -12.00 -1.78
CA ALA A 166 14.89 -12.64 -2.90
C ALA A 166 14.02 -13.77 -3.50
N GLY A 167 13.88 -13.75 -4.82
CA GLY A 167 13.04 -14.73 -5.54
C GLY A 167 13.61 -16.14 -5.51
N MET A 168 12.72 -17.12 -5.37
CA MET A 168 13.04 -18.53 -5.42
C MET A 168 12.12 -19.28 -6.38
N THR A 169 12.66 -20.25 -7.08
CA THR A 169 11.86 -21.20 -7.86
C THR A 169 11.24 -22.27 -6.96
N ALA A 170 10.11 -22.85 -7.38
CA ALA A 170 9.49 -23.97 -6.66
C ALA A 170 10.46 -25.14 -6.43
N LYS A 171 11.38 -25.39 -7.38
CA LYS A 171 12.40 -26.44 -7.27
C LYS A 171 13.41 -26.14 -6.16
N GLN A 172 13.88 -24.89 -6.03
CA GLN A 172 14.78 -24.47 -4.95
C GLN A 172 14.12 -24.59 -3.57
N ILE A 173 12.86 -24.19 -3.47
CA ILE A 173 12.09 -24.32 -2.22
C ILE A 173 11.91 -25.80 -1.88
N CYS A 174 11.57 -26.63 -2.88
CA CYS A 174 11.43 -28.08 -2.73
C CYS A 174 12.70 -28.71 -2.15
N SER A 175 13.89 -28.34 -2.66
CA SER A 175 15.16 -28.88 -2.17
C SER A 175 15.51 -28.48 -0.72
N ILE A 176 14.92 -27.40 -0.20
CA ILE A 176 15.06 -27.00 1.21
C ILE A 176 14.08 -27.79 2.10
N MET A 177 12.85 -28.00 1.62
CA MET A 177 11.79 -28.64 2.41
C MET A 177 11.95 -30.17 2.52
N TRP A 178 12.61 -30.77 1.55
CA TRP A 178 12.83 -32.24 1.48
C TRP A 178 14.27 -32.54 1.10
N SER A 179 14.87 -33.48 1.82
CA SER A 179 16.21 -33.98 1.48
C SER A 179 16.18 -34.68 0.12
N ALA A 180 17.27 -34.58 -0.66
CA ALA A 180 17.40 -34.93 -2.08
C ALA A 180 17.18 -36.43 -2.48
N VAL A 181 16.60 -37.24 -1.61
CA VAL A 181 16.47 -38.70 -1.80
C VAL A 181 15.12 -39.13 -2.33
N ASP A 182 14.10 -38.24 -2.35
CA ASP A 182 12.71 -38.59 -2.72
C ASP A 182 12.31 -38.10 -4.11
N ASP A 183 11.30 -38.77 -4.68
CA ASP A 183 10.73 -38.56 -6.03
C ASP A 183 10.35 -37.11 -6.31
N ASP A 184 11.20 -36.37 -7.05
CA ASP A 184 11.06 -34.98 -7.46
C ASP A 184 9.67 -34.65 -8.04
N SER A 185 9.04 -35.62 -8.74
CA SER A 185 7.76 -35.38 -9.42
C SER A 185 6.57 -35.27 -8.46
N LYS A 186 6.56 -36.06 -7.39
CA LYS A 186 5.53 -36.04 -6.36
C LYS A 186 5.64 -34.77 -5.55
N HIS A 187 6.86 -34.37 -5.16
CA HIS A 187 7.10 -33.15 -4.42
C HIS A 187 6.69 -31.90 -5.22
N MET A 188 6.98 -31.83 -6.51
CA MET A 188 6.56 -30.73 -7.37
C MET A 188 5.04 -30.62 -7.51
N THR A 189 4.33 -31.76 -7.54
CA THR A 189 2.86 -31.77 -7.53
C THR A 189 2.33 -31.25 -6.18
N TYR A 190 2.94 -31.66 -5.07
CA TYR A 190 2.57 -31.21 -3.73
C TYR A 190 2.89 -29.73 -3.52
N MET A 191 4.02 -29.22 -4.05
CA MET A 191 4.36 -27.78 -4.02
C MET A 191 3.25 -26.90 -4.61
N ARG A 192 2.61 -27.32 -5.72
CA ARG A 192 1.48 -26.57 -6.30
C ARG A 192 0.32 -26.45 -5.30
N GLN A 193 0.04 -27.51 -4.54
CA GLN A 193 -0.99 -27.48 -3.51
C GLN A 193 -0.60 -26.56 -2.33
N LEU A 194 0.68 -26.56 -1.94
CA LEU A 194 1.18 -25.67 -0.87
C LEU A 194 1.08 -24.21 -1.25
N PHE A 195 1.46 -23.84 -2.49
CA PHE A 195 1.28 -22.49 -3.00
C PHE A 195 -0.20 -22.07 -3.09
N PHE A 196 -1.06 -22.99 -3.52
CA PHE A 196 -2.51 -22.75 -3.54
C PHE A 196 -3.05 -22.49 -2.12
N ASP A 197 -2.66 -23.32 -1.14
CA ASP A 197 -3.09 -23.14 0.25
C ASP A 197 -2.54 -21.84 0.86
N LEU A 198 -1.27 -21.50 0.57
CA LEU A 198 -0.68 -20.25 1.01
C LEU A 198 -1.41 -19.03 0.44
N ARG A 199 -1.69 -19.02 -0.87
CA ARG A 199 -2.47 -17.95 -1.51
C ARG A 199 -3.87 -17.82 -0.91
N ASN A 200 -4.53 -18.93 -0.62
CA ASN A 200 -5.84 -18.87 0.03
C ASN A 200 -5.75 -18.33 1.45
N ALA A 201 -4.76 -18.74 2.25
CA ALA A 201 -4.55 -18.19 3.59
C ALA A 201 -4.33 -16.66 3.55
N LEU A 202 -3.50 -16.18 2.62
CA LEU A 202 -3.27 -14.74 2.42
C LEU A 202 -4.52 -14.01 1.94
N ARG A 203 -5.31 -14.62 1.04
CA ARG A 203 -6.57 -14.05 0.53
C ARG A 203 -7.60 -13.87 1.65
N TYR A 204 -7.78 -14.86 2.50
CA TYR A 204 -8.71 -14.76 3.64
C TYR A 204 -8.30 -13.70 4.67
N ALA A 205 -7.05 -13.26 4.62
CA ALA A 205 -6.47 -12.23 5.49
C ALA A 205 -6.29 -10.88 4.78
N ASP A 206 -6.83 -10.71 3.56
CA ASP A 206 -6.65 -9.52 2.71
C ASP A 206 -5.18 -9.14 2.48
N ALA A 207 -4.29 -10.15 2.42
CA ALA A 207 -2.84 -10.01 2.32
C ALA A 207 -2.24 -10.66 1.05
N GLU A 208 -3.02 -10.84 -0.03
CA GLU A 208 -2.57 -11.50 -1.28
C GLU A 208 -1.35 -10.81 -1.90
N GLU A 209 -1.24 -9.50 -1.79
CA GLU A 209 -0.15 -8.69 -2.34
C GLU A 209 1.22 -9.03 -1.74
N VAL A 210 1.25 -9.71 -0.59
CA VAL A 210 2.50 -10.14 0.06
C VAL A 210 3.24 -11.17 -0.75
N LEU A 211 2.53 -12.14 -1.37
CA LEU A 211 3.14 -13.19 -2.19
C LEU A 211 3.09 -12.81 -3.66
N GLN A 212 4.24 -12.52 -4.23
CA GLN A 212 4.39 -12.14 -5.63
C GLN A 212 5.07 -13.25 -6.45
N GLN A 213 4.85 -13.22 -7.77
CA GLN A 213 5.46 -14.14 -8.71
C GLN A 213 5.89 -13.40 -9.97
N ASN A 214 7.15 -13.63 -10.38
CA ASN A 214 7.65 -13.17 -11.67
C ASN A 214 8.27 -14.36 -12.42
N GLY A 215 7.61 -14.78 -13.50
CA GLY A 215 7.97 -16.00 -14.21
C GLY A 215 7.87 -17.22 -13.29
N TYR A 216 9.00 -17.91 -13.10
CA TYR A 216 9.12 -19.10 -12.24
C TYR A 216 9.55 -18.79 -10.80
N ASN A 217 9.84 -17.51 -10.49
CA ASN A 217 10.30 -17.09 -9.18
C ASN A 217 9.13 -16.57 -8.32
N TYR A 218 9.07 -17.06 -7.09
CA TYR A 218 8.19 -16.60 -6.02
C TYR A 218 8.98 -15.77 -5.03
N PHE A 219 8.44 -14.65 -4.58
CA PHE A 219 9.08 -13.76 -3.61
C PHE A 219 8.04 -13.02 -2.77
N LEU A 220 8.48 -12.46 -1.66
CA LEU A 220 7.62 -11.65 -0.79
C LEU A 220 7.86 -10.16 -1.01
N ASN A 221 6.77 -9.38 -1.04
CA ASN A 221 6.86 -7.95 -0.87
C ASN A 221 7.13 -7.63 0.61
N THR A 222 8.39 -7.44 0.95
CA THR A 222 8.85 -7.20 2.33
C THR A 222 8.37 -5.87 2.89
N GLU A 223 7.97 -4.92 2.04
CA GLU A 223 7.39 -3.64 2.46
C GLU A 223 6.03 -3.80 3.14
N LEU A 224 5.30 -4.89 2.84
CA LEU A 224 4.00 -5.21 3.43
C LEU A 224 4.10 -6.09 4.69
N ILE A 225 5.31 -6.42 5.13
CA ILE A 225 5.55 -7.31 6.26
C ILE A 225 6.26 -6.54 7.38
N ASP A 226 5.68 -6.57 8.58
CA ASP A 226 6.37 -6.24 9.82
C ASP A 226 7.03 -7.51 10.34
N CYS A 227 8.38 -7.56 10.37
CA CYS A 227 9.13 -8.77 10.71
C CYS A 227 10.30 -8.43 11.64
N ASP A 228 10.36 -9.10 12.80
CA ASP A 228 11.44 -8.95 13.77
C ASP A 228 12.84 -9.21 13.17
N TYR A 229 12.96 -10.22 12.31
CA TYR A 229 14.20 -10.51 11.60
C TYR A 229 14.62 -9.39 10.64
N PHE A 230 13.67 -8.80 9.90
CA PHE A 230 13.97 -7.69 8.99
C PHE A 230 14.36 -6.42 9.74
N SER A 231 13.63 -6.12 10.83
CA SER A 231 13.93 -4.99 11.72
C SER A 231 15.31 -5.14 12.34
N TYR A 232 15.64 -6.32 12.85
CA TYR A 232 16.97 -6.62 13.40
C TYR A 232 18.11 -6.36 12.40
N LEU A 233 17.95 -6.80 11.16
CA LEU A 233 18.97 -6.58 10.12
C LEU A 233 19.18 -5.11 9.75
N GLN A 234 18.16 -4.26 9.95
CA GLN A 234 18.20 -2.83 9.64
C GLN A 234 18.67 -1.98 10.81
N THR A 235 18.24 -2.32 12.02
CA THR A 235 18.40 -1.46 13.22
C THR A 235 19.14 -2.11 14.37
N GLY A 236 19.37 -3.42 14.34
CA GLY A 236 19.84 -4.21 15.46
C GLY A 236 18.78 -4.56 16.50
N GLU A 237 17.55 -4.11 16.30
CA GLU A 237 16.41 -4.37 17.20
C GLU A 237 15.26 -5.10 16.48
N PRO A 238 14.48 -5.96 17.17
CA PRO A 238 14.65 -6.39 18.56
C PRO A 238 15.90 -7.25 18.74
N ARG A 239 16.51 -7.23 19.94
CA ARG A 239 17.73 -7.99 20.21
C ARG A 239 17.56 -9.49 19.93
N PHE A 240 18.49 -10.08 19.18
CA PHE A 240 18.49 -11.51 18.90
C PHE A 240 19.06 -12.30 20.08
N HIS A 241 18.31 -13.32 20.56
CA HIS A 241 18.68 -14.13 21.72
C HIS A 241 19.13 -15.55 21.36
N GLY A 242 19.48 -15.80 20.11
CA GLY A 242 20.01 -17.11 19.69
C GLY A 242 18.94 -18.10 19.20
N GLU A 243 17.69 -17.69 19.10
CA GLU A 243 16.59 -18.54 18.65
C GLU A 243 16.00 -17.98 17.35
N TYR A 244 15.98 -18.79 16.28
CA TYR A 244 15.48 -18.41 14.96
C TYR A 244 14.71 -19.56 14.33
N MET A 245 13.42 -19.40 14.11
CA MET A 245 12.52 -20.38 13.46
C MET A 245 12.75 -21.82 13.92
N MET A 246 12.83 -22.04 15.24
CA MET A 246 13.29 -23.27 15.90
C MET A 246 12.59 -24.55 15.44
N GLN A 247 11.37 -24.46 14.88
CA GLN A 247 10.64 -25.60 14.37
C GLN A 247 11.16 -26.14 13.03
N TYR A 248 12.13 -25.47 12.40
CA TYR A 248 12.66 -25.83 11.08
C TYR A 248 14.18 -26.04 11.10
N SER A 249 14.64 -27.27 10.85
CA SER A 249 16.06 -27.62 10.84
C SER A 249 16.87 -26.85 9.77
N TRP A 250 16.27 -26.52 8.61
CA TRP A 250 16.94 -25.73 7.58
C TRP A 250 17.30 -24.30 8.04
N ALA A 251 16.63 -23.78 9.06
CA ALA A 251 16.86 -22.43 9.59
C ALA A 251 18.15 -22.32 10.45
N GLU A 252 18.76 -23.46 10.84
CA GLU A 252 19.98 -23.49 11.66
C GLU A 252 21.14 -22.72 11.03
N SER A 253 21.27 -22.75 9.70
CA SER A 253 22.34 -22.01 9.00
C SER A 253 22.17 -20.50 9.13
N THR A 254 20.95 -19.98 9.02
CA THR A 254 20.65 -18.57 9.23
C THR A 254 20.85 -18.17 10.69
N CYS A 255 20.38 -19.02 11.63
CA CYS A 255 20.59 -18.83 13.06
C CYS A 255 22.10 -18.70 13.42
N ALA A 256 22.93 -19.61 12.91
CA ALA A 256 24.39 -19.55 13.12
C ALA A 256 25.02 -18.25 12.57
N GLY A 257 24.57 -17.79 11.40
CA GLY A 257 25.02 -16.52 10.83
C GLY A 257 24.64 -15.32 11.69
N LEU A 258 23.41 -15.31 12.26
CA LEU A 258 22.95 -14.24 13.16
C LEU A 258 23.76 -14.21 14.48
N MET A 259 24.14 -15.38 15.03
CA MET A 259 24.97 -15.46 16.23
C MET A 259 26.38 -14.86 16.01
N GLN A 260 26.95 -15.04 14.82
CA GLN A 260 28.28 -14.49 14.49
C GLN A 260 28.27 -12.97 14.39
N ASN A 261 27.18 -12.39 13.96
CA ASN A 261 27.03 -10.93 13.82
C ASN A 261 26.67 -10.22 15.13
N ASN A 262 26.41 -10.96 16.20
CA ASN A 262 26.02 -10.45 17.53
C ASN A 262 27.25 -10.34 18.49
N ASN A 263 28.44 -10.76 18.06
CA ASN A 263 29.69 -10.61 18.75
C ASN A 263 30.51 -9.45 18.15
#